data_630fa07b03a0a749f06a32f31a57d987
#
_entry.id   630fa07b03a0a749f06a32f31a57d987
#
_cell.length_a   1.000
_cell.length_b   1.000
_cell.length_c   1.000
_cell.angle_alpha   90.00
_cell.angle_beta   90.00
_cell.angle_gamma   90.00
#
_symmetry.space_group_name_H-M   'P 1'
#
loop_
_entity.id
_entity.type
_entity.pdbx_description
1 polymer ?
#
loop_
_entity_poly.entity_id
_entity_poly.type
_entity_poly.pdbx_seq_one_letter_code
_entity_poly.pdbx_strand_id
1 'polypeptide(L)'
;IVASLVGSEMCIRDSNYISKSKRNVAHHYDLSDKLYELFLDPDRQYSCAYFNSPNDTLEQAQINKKELISKKLLLEENQSVLDIGCGWGGMAAHIYKKSNANVVGVTLSEEQIAYAQQRKIREKLEKVEYRLQDYRNVNEKYDRIVSVGMFEHVGTAHYQEFFNKVYDLLNDSGVALIHTIGRLNEPGNTDPWIDKYIFPGGYIPALSETVSRVEKSGLSLTDVQVLRFHYAETLKRWRYNFYDNIDKVKEIYDEKFCRMWDFYLSSSQASFEESTLVVFQMQLSKNKKTVPDLRNYMLA
;
A
#
# COMPACT_ATOMS: atom_id res chain seq x y z
N ILE A 1 -24.45 -27.40 14.80
CA ILE A 1 -24.60 -26.37 13.73
C ILE A 1 -23.77 -25.12 14.05
N VAL A 2 -23.73 -24.63 15.30
CA VAL A 2 -22.95 -23.45 15.72
C VAL A 2 -21.45 -23.70 15.64
N ALA A 3 -20.96 -24.90 15.97
CA ALA A 3 -19.53 -25.24 15.90
C ALA A 3 -18.99 -25.32 14.46
N SER A 4 -19.84 -25.60 13.46
CA SER A 4 -19.46 -25.65 12.04
C SER A 4 -19.30 -24.27 11.42
N LEU A 5 -20.06 -23.26 11.88
CA LEU A 5 -19.95 -21.88 11.39
C LEU A 5 -18.69 -21.17 11.92
N VAL A 6 -18.32 -21.41 13.19
CA VAL A 6 -17.09 -20.83 13.77
C VAL A 6 -15.83 -21.37 13.09
N GLY A 7 -15.84 -22.65 12.67
CA GLY A 7 -14.72 -23.25 11.94
C GLY A 7 -14.53 -22.69 10.51
N SER A 8 -15.62 -22.33 9.82
CA SER A 8 -15.54 -21.76 8.48
C SER A 8 -15.07 -20.28 8.47
N GLU A 9 -15.46 -19.50 9.47
CA GLU A 9 -14.97 -18.10 9.61
C GLU A 9 -13.49 -18.02 9.95
N MET A 10 -12.97 -18.93 10.78
CA MET A 10 -11.53 -19.02 11.05
C MET A 10 -10.72 -19.40 9.81
N CYS A 11 -11.25 -20.29 8.95
CA CYS A 11 -10.57 -20.69 7.70
C CYS A 11 -10.49 -19.55 6.66
N ILE A 12 -11.45 -18.62 6.64
CA ILE A 12 -11.44 -17.49 5.70
C ILE A 12 -10.45 -16.41 6.14
N ARG A 13 -10.23 -16.22 7.45
CA ARG A 13 -9.27 -15.25 7.99
C ARG A 13 -7.80 -15.66 7.85
N ASP A 14 -7.51 -16.91 7.52
CA ASP A 14 -6.17 -17.52 7.53
C ASP A 14 -5.61 -17.75 6.11
N SER A 15 -5.94 -16.90 5.14
CA SER A 15 -5.70 -17.19 3.72
C SER A 15 -4.30 -16.83 3.19
N ASN A 16 -3.43 -16.13 3.95
CA ASN A 16 -2.17 -15.57 3.42
C ASN A 16 -0.88 -16.17 4.00
N TYR A 17 -0.82 -17.51 4.12
CA TYR A 17 0.45 -18.21 4.36
C TYR A 17 1.47 -17.92 3.24
N ILE A 18 2.77 -17.96 3.56
CA ILE A 18 3.90 -17.70 2.64
C ILE A 18 3.69 -18.37 1.28
N SER A 19 3.25 -19.64 1.25
CA SER A 19 3.01 -20.40 0.02
C SER A 19 1.81 -19.89 -0.82
N LYS A 20 0.85 -19.17 -0.21
CA LYS A 20 -0.31 -18.61 -0.90
C LYS A 20 -0.13 -17.13 -1.27
N SER A 21 0.67 -16.38 -0.52
CA SER A 21 0.87 -14.95 -0.72
C SER A 21 1.35 -14.64 -2.14
N LYS A 22 2.34 -15.38 -2.66
CA LYS A 22 2.83 -15.21 -4.03
C LYS A 22 1.72 -15.42 -5.07
N ARG A 23 0.88 -16.45 -4.91
CA ARG A 23 -0.22 -16.77 -5.84
C ARG A 23 -1.36 -15.74 -5.77
N ASN A 24 -1.70 -15.25 -4.58
CA ASN A 24 -2.76 -14.25 -4.40
C ASN A 24 -2.34 -12.89 -4.98
N VAL A 25 -1.08 -12.50 -4.78
CA VAL A 25 -0.50 -11.29 -5.41
C VAL A 25 -0.49 -11.44 -6.93
N ALA A 26 -0.01 -12.58 -7.46
CA ALA A 26 0.02 -12.86 -8.89
C ALA A 26 -1.38 -12.74 -9.52
N HIS A 27 -2.42 -13.29 -8.91
CA HIS A 27 -3.77 -13.27 -9.48
C HIS A 27 -4.29 -11.85 -9.76
N HIS A 28 -3.98 -10.87 -8.91
CA HIS A 28 -4.43 -9.48 -9.11
C HIS A 28 -3.46 -8.69 -10.01
N TYR A 29 -2.15 -8.85 -9.82
CA TYR A 29 -1.13 -8.06 -10.50
C TYR A 29 -0.62 -8.68 -11.81
N ASP A 30 -1.02 -9.92 -12.15
CA ASP A 30 -0.80 -10.55 -13.46
C ASP A 30 -1.80 -10.09 -14.54
N LEU A 31 -2.65 -9.09 -14.22
CA LEU A 31 -3.33 -8.32 -15.25
C LEU A 31 -2.29 -7.56 -16.06
N SER A 32 -2.53 -7.46 -17.38
CA SER A 32 -1.58 -6.81 -18.28
C SER A 32 -1.13 -5.44 -17.78
N ASP A 33 0.17 -5.19 -17.72
CA ASP A 33 0.77 -3.89 -17.44
C ASP A 33 0.15 -2.76 -18.26
N LYS A 34 -0.31 -3.08 -19.49
CA LYS A 34 -1.00 -2.14 -20.38
C LYS A 34 -2.33 -1.64 -19.79
N LEU A 35 -3.04 -2.47 -19.01
CA LEU A 35 -4.27 -2.04 -18.35
C LEU A 35 -3.96 -0.92 -17.34
N TYR A 36 -2.95 -1.12 -16.49
CA TYR A 36 -2.56 -0.14 -15.47
C TYR A 36 -2.11 1.19 -16.08
N GLU A 37 -1.43 1.18 -17.22
CA GLU A 37 -1.06 2.38 -17.98
C GLU A 37 -2.26 3.21 -18.47
N LEU A 38 -3.39 2.57 -18.69
CA LEU A 38 -4.58 3.23 -19.24
C LEU A 38 -5.40 3.99 -18.20
N PHE A 39 -5.27 3.66 -16.91
CA PHE A 39 -6.10 4.32 -15.89
C PHE A 39 -5.32 4.91 -14.71
N LEU A 40 -4.11 4.45 -14.42
CA LEU A 40 -3.25 5.04 -13.38
C LEU A 40 -2.58 6.33 -13.86
N ASP A 41 -1.91 7.01 -12.94
CA ASP A 41 -0.98 8.09 -13.24
C ASP A 41 0.31 7.56 -13.93
N PRO A 42 1.12 8.42 -14.59
CA PRO A 42 2.33 8.00 -15.28
C PRO A 42 3.37 7.29 -14.39
N ASP A 43 3.34 7.52 -13.06
CA ASP A 43 4.22 6.85 -12.09
C ASP A 43 3.66 5.48 -11.64
N ARG A 44 2.47 5.09 -12.12
CA ARG A 44 1.78 3.84 -11.79
C ARG A 44 1.57 3.65 -10.28
N GLN A 45 1.07 4.70 -9.61
CA GLN A 45 0.74 4.63 -8.19
C GLN A 45 -0.64 3.98 -7.98
N TYR A 46 -0.68 2.68 -7.70
CA TYR A 46 -1.92 1.94 -7.44
C TYR A 46 -2.28 1.95 -5.95
N SER A 47 -2.48 3.14 -5.41
CA SER A 47 -2.84 3.39 -4.02
C SER A 47 -3.47 4.78 -3.87
N CYS A 48 -4.08 5.05 -2.72
CA CYS A 48 -4.73 6.32 -2.43
C CYS A 48 -3.79 7.52 -2.65
N ALA A 49 -4.18 8.46 -3.47
CA ALA A 49 -3.51 9.75 -3.67
C ALA A 49 -3.81 10.72 -2.51
N TYR A 50 -3.08 11.83 -2.43
CA TYR A 50 -3.31 12.89 -1.45
C TYR A 50 -3.54 14.23 -2.15
N PHE A 51 -4.74 14.75 -2.08
CA PHE A 51 -5.15 16.00 -2.72
C PHE A 51 -4.95 17.16 -1.75
N ASN A 52 -4.05 18.09 -2.07
CA ASN A 52 -3.88 19.34 -1.33
C ASN A 52 -4.95 20.36 -1.72
N SER A 53 -5.49 20.22 -2.94
CA SER A 53 -6.52 21.08 -3.51
C SER A 53 -7.53 20.24 -4.29
N PRO A 54 -8.82 20.65 -4.33
CA PRO A 54 -9.82 20.02 -5.20
C PRO A 54 -9.44 20.04 -6.69
N ASN A 55 -8.56 20.96 -7.08
CA ASN A 55 -8.11 21.15 -8.47
C ASN A 55 -6.85 20.32 -8.81
N ASP A 56 -6.29 19.57 -7.86
CA ASP A 56 -5.12 18.73 -8.15
C ASP A 56 -5.48 17.67 -9.18
N THR A 57 -4.58 17.49 -10.17
CA THR A 57 -4.65 16.34 -11.06
C THR A 57 -4.32 15.05 -10.30
N LEU A 58 -4.60 13.89 -10.88
CA LEU A 58 -4.21 12.60 -10.29
C LEU A 58 -2.70 12.53 -10.08
N GLU A 59 -1.92 12.94 -11.07
CA GLU A 59 -0.45 12.96 -11.03
C GLU A 59 0.04 13.83 -9.87
N GLN A 60 -0.50 15.07 -9.75
CA GLN A 60 -0.11 15.97 -8.67
C GLN A 60 -0.48 15.38 -7.31
N ALA A 61 -1.65 14.80 -7.17
CA ALA A 61 -2.09 14.19 -5.93
C ALA A 61 -1.25 12.96 -5.54
N GLN A 62 -0.76 12.17 -6.52
CA GLN A 62 0.17 11.08 -6.27
C GLN A 62 1.58 11.58 -5.88
N ILE A 63 2.04 12.68 -6.45
CA ILE A 63 3.26 13.37 -5.99
C ILE A 63 3.08 13.86 -4.56
N ASN A 64 1.98 14.54 -4.25
CA ASN A 64 1.67 15.04 -2.91
C ASN A 64 1.65 13.91 -1.86
N LYS A 65 1.10 12.75 -2.22
CA LYS A 65 1.15 11.55 -1.34
C LYS A 65 2.58 11.16 -1.02
N LYS A 66 3.45 11.05 -2.02
CA LYS A 66 4.85 10.65 -1.83
C LYS A 66 5.63 11.68 -1.02
N GLU A 67 5.37 12.97 -1.25
CA GLU A 67 5.94 14.07 -0.44
C GLU A 67 5.49 13.99 1.02
N LEU A 68 4.20 13.81 1.28
CA LEU A 68 3.67 13.68 2.64
C LEU A 68 4.28 12.47 3.37
N ILE A 69 4.38 11.32 2.69
CA ILE A 69 5.01 10.12 3.23
C ILE A 69 6.49 10.40 3.56
N SER A 70 7.21 11.05 2.66
CA SER A 70 8.63 11.40 2.84
C SER A 70 8.84 12.31 4.06
N LYS A 71 7.98 13.31 4.26
CA LYS A 71 8.00 14.18 5.44
C LYS A 71 7.76 13.39 6.74
N LYS A 72 6.75 12.50 6.74
CA LYS A 72 6.44 11.65 7.89
C LYS A 72 7.54 10.64 8.21
N LEU A 73 8.29 10.20 7.23
CA LEU A 73 9.46 9.36 7.44
C LEU A 73 10.64 10.12 8.02
N LEU A 74 10.62 11.46 8.06
CA LEU A 74 11.75 12.29 8.50
C LEU A 74 13.03 11.89 7.73
N LEU A 75 12.92 11.89 6.40
CA LEU A 75 14.03 11.47 5.53
C LEU A 75 15.21 12.44 5.61
N GLU A 76 16.38 11.86 5.81
CA GLU A 76 17.67 12.55 5.77
C GLU A 76 18.56 11.95 4.66
N GLU A 77 19.60 12.67 4.29
CA GLU A 77 20.51 12.23 3.26
C GLU A 77 21.25 10.94 3.64
N ASN A 78 21.43 10.06 2.66
CA ASN A 78 22.17 8.79 2.79
C ASN A 78 21.60 7.75 3.78
N GLN A 79 20.40 7.94 4.31
CA GLN A 79 19.75 6.92 5.15
C GLN A 79 19.48 5.64 4.37
N SER A 80 19.36 4.52 5.09
CA SER A 80 18.91 3.25 4.57
C SER A 80 17.37 3.15 4.68
N VAL A 81 16.70 2.82 3.57
CA VAL A 81 15.23 2.77 3.50
C VAL A 81 14.76 1.44 2.93
N LEU A 82 13.78 0.81 3.56
CA LEU A 82 13.07 -0.36 3.04
C LEU A 82 11.66 0.04 2.58
N ASP A 83 11.32 -0.28 1.32
CA ASP A 83 9.97 -0.14 0.76
C ASP A 83 9.33 -1.53 0.65
N ILE A 84 8.40 -1.84 1.57
CA ILE A 84 7.73 -3.15 1.65
C ILE A 84 6.49 -3.14 0.75
N GLY A 85 6.53 -3.91 -0.33
CA GLY A 85 5.50 -3.90 -1.37
C GLY A 85 5.72 -2.75 -2.36
N CYS A 86 6.94 -2.62 -2.88
CA CYS A 86 7.37 -1.47 -3.68
C CYS A 86 6.64 -1.29 -5.03
N GLY A 87 5.83 -2.27 -5.44
CA GLY A 87 5.11 -2.20 -6.71
C GLY A 87 6.04 -1.96 -7.90
N TRP A 88 5.68 -1.04 -8.78
CA TRP A 88 6.50 -0.62 -9.92
C TRP A 88 7.66 0.33 -9.55
N GLY A 89 7.97 0.45 -8.26
CA GLY A 89 9.16 1.15 -7.75
C GLY A 89 9.04 2.67 -7.63
N GLY A 90 7.85 3.25 -7.77
CA GLY A 90 7.66 4.70 -7.79
C GLY A 90 7.96 5.37 -6.44
N MET A 91 7.58 4.76 -5.31
CA MET A 91 7.87 5.32 -3.99
C MET A 91 9.38 5.28 -3.68
N ALA A 92 10.04 4.15 -3.93
CA ALA A 92 11.48 3.99 -3.76
C ALA A 92 12.28 4.99 -4.62
N ALA A 93 11.88 5.18 -5.88
CA ALA A 93 12.49 6.16 -6.78
C ALA A 93 12.34 7.60 -6.26
N HIS A 94 11.15 7.94 -5.75
CA HIS A 94 10.89 9.26 -5.17
C HIS A 94 11.75 9.52 -3.93
N ILE A 95 11.83 8.56 -3.00
CA ILE A 95 12.66 8.66 -1.80
C ILE A 95 14.13 8.89 -2.17
N TYR A 96 14.66 8.11 -3.11
CA TYR A 96 16.05 8.29 -3.58
C TYR A 96 16.29 9.69 -4.15
N LYS A 97 15.42 10.17 -5.05
CA LYS A 97 15.54 11.50 -5.66
C LYS A 97 15.45 12.64 -4.64
N LYS A 98 14.65 12.44 -3.59
CA LYS A 98 14.40 13.44 -2.54
C LYS A 98 15.56 13.56 -1.55
N SER A 99 16.15 12.45 -1.13
CA SER A 99 17.07 12.36 0.01
C SER A 99 18.40 11.70 -0.30
N ASN A 100 18.65 11.28 -1.55
CA ASN A 100 19.84 10.50 -1.90
C ASN A 100 20.05 9.25 -1.01
N ALA A 101 18.96 8.69 -0.47
CA ALA A 101 18.95 7.53 0.41
C ALA A 101 19.33 6.24 -0.33
N ASN A 102 19.83 5.24 0.42
CA ASN A 102 20.00 3.88 -0.06
C ASN A 102 18.66 3.13 0.09
N VAL A 103 17.96 2.85 -0.99
CA VAL A 103 16.60 2.30 -0.94
C VAL A 103 16.58 0.86 -1.43
N VAL A 104 16.03 -0.04 -0.62
CA VAL A 104 15.70 -1.42 -1.01
C VAL A 104 14.19 -1.52 -1.14
N GLY A 105 13.70 -1.85 -2.32
CA GLY A 105 12.28 -2.16 -2.57
C GLY A 105 12.06 -3.67 -2.73
N VAL A 106 11.09 -4.23 -2.01
CA VAL A 106 10.75 -5.66 -2.12
C VAL A 106 9.32 -5.86 -2.61
N THR A 107 9.12 -6.82 -3.50
CA THR A 107 7.80 -7.23 -4.01
C THR A 107 7.79 -8.73 -4.30
N LEU A 108 6.59 -9.34 -4.38
CA LEU A 108 6.39 -10.72 -4.79
C LEU A 108 5.95 -10.87 -6.26
N SER A 109 5.68 -9.77 -6.96
CA SER A 109 5.26 -9.77 -8.36
C SER A 109 6.46 -9.72 -9.30
N GLU A 110 6.57 -10.71 -10.21
CA GLU A 110 7.60 -10.79 -11.23
C GLU A 110 7.48 -9.69 -12.28
N GLU A 111 6.25 -9.28 -12.62
CA GLU A 111 5.98 -8.18 -13.55
C GLU A 111 6.37 -6.83 -12.96
N GLN A 112 5.98 -6.58 -11.71
CA GLN A 112 6.34 -5.34 -11.03
C GLN A 112 7.86 -5.18 -10.89
N ILE A 113 8.57 -6.27 -10.52
CA ILE A 113 10.03 -6.21 -10.37
C ILE A 113 10.73 -5.98 -11.71
N ALA A 114 10.27 -6.58 -12.79
CA ALA A 114 10.83 -6.38 -14.13
C ALA A 114 10.70 -4.90 -14.56
N TYR A 115 9.54 -4.29 -14.35
CA TYR A 115 9.33 -2.87 -14.63
C TYR A 115 10.20 -1.97 -13.72
N ALA A 116 10.26 -2.26 -12.42
CA ALA A 116 11.07 -1.49 -11.47
C ALA A 116 12.55 -1.52 -11.80
N GLN A 117 13.08 -2.66 -12.27
CA GLN A 117 14.45 -2.77 -12.76
C GLN A 117 14.69 -1.93 -14.03
N GLN A 118 13.76 -1.91 -14.98
CA GLN A 118 13.85 -1.03 -16.15
C GLN A 118 13.77 0.45 -15.75
N ARG A 119 12.90 0.80 -14.79
CA ARG A 119 12.84 2.14 -14.20
C ARG A 119 14.17 2.56 -13.61
N LYS A 120 14.82 1.69 -12.83
CA LYS A 120 16.15 1.96 -12.25
C LYS A 120 17.16 2.39 -13.30
N ILE A 121 17.21 1.68 -14.42
CA ILE A 121 18.13 1.99 -15.53
C ILE A 121 17.75 3.32 -16.20
N ARG A 122 16.49 3.48 -16.58
CA ARG A 122 15.95 4.66 -17.28
C ARG A 122 16.15 5.94 -16.48
N GLU A 123 15.92 5.88 -15.17
CA GLU A 123 15.93 7.03 -14.27
C GLU A 123 17.28 7.20 -13.52
N LYS A 124 18.28 6.35 -13.81
CA LYS A 124 19.63 6.36 -13.20
C LYS A 124 19.59 6.35 -11.67
N LEU A 125 18.81 5.43 -11.09
CA LEU A 125 18.61 5.30 -9.65
C LEU A 125 19.77 4.48 -9.04
N GLU A 126 20.93 5.07 -8.85
CA GLU A 126 22.16 4.35 -8.48
C GLU A 126 22.09 3.65 -7.13
N LYS A 127 21.44 4.28 -6.13
CA LYS A 127 21.31 3.75 -4.76
C LYS A 127 19.98 3.05 -4.51
N VAL A 128 19.23 2.68 -5.55
CA VAL A 128 17.99 1.91 -5.42
C VAL A 128 18.23 0.48 -5.85
N GLU A 129 17.83 -0.45 -5.02
CA GLU A 129 17.82 -1.89 -5.33
C GLU A 129 16.38 -2.40 -5.27
N TYR A 130 15.95 -3.16 -6.26
CA TYR A 130 14.64 -3.84 -6.26
C TYR A 130 14.85 -5.35 -6.20
N ARG A 131 14.16 -6.02 -5.27
CA ARG A 131 14.31 -7.47 -5.01
C ARG A 131 12.96 -8.17 -5.15
N LEU A 132 12.94 -9.31 -5.86
CA LEU A 132 11.83 -10.25 -5.82
C LEU A 132 11.96 -11.08 -4.52
N GLN A 133 11.46 -10.54 -3.43
CA GLN A 133 11.69 -11.09 -2.09
C GLN A 133 10.49 -10.85 -1.18
N ASP A 134 10.14 -11.85 -0.36
CA ASP A 134 9.21 -11.68 0.74
C ASP A 134 9.87 -10.83 1.85
N TYR A 135 9.17 -9.81 2.36
CA TYR A 135 9.68 -8.94 3.42
C TYR A 135 10.05 -9.72 4.69
N ARG A 136 9.42 -10.86 4.94
CA ARG A 136 9.73 -11.75 6.08
C ARG A 136 11.15 -12.32 6.01
N ASN A 137 11.71 -12.41 4.82
CA ASN A 137 13.08 -12.91 4.57
C ASN A 137 14.15 -11.81 4.50
N VAL A 138 13.76 -10.54 4.68
CA VAL A 138 14.71 -9.42 4.82
C VAL A 138 15.33 -9.48 6.21
N ASN A 139 16.64 -9.29 6.33
CA ASN A 139 17.34 -9.39 7.62
C ASN A 139 18.21 -8.16 7.95
N GLU A 140 18.38 -7.25 6.99
CA GLU A 140 19.13 -6.01 7.16
C GLU A 140 18.35 -5.02 8.03
N LYS A 141 19.07 -4.13 8.71
CA LYS A 141 18.47 -3.01 9.47
C LYS A 141 18.34 -1.78 8.59
N TYR A 142 17.30 -0.99 8.86
CA TYR A 142 16.98 0.23 8.11
C TYR A 142 16.69 1.39 9.05
N ASP A 143 17.04 2.61 8.61
CA ASP A 143 16.68 3.83 9.30
C ASP A 143 15.22 4.19 9.09
N ARG A 144 14.69 3.85 7.91
CA ARG A 144 13.29 4.11 7.54
C ARG A 144 12.66 2.89 6.89
N ILE A 145 11.38 2.66 7.19
CA ILE A 145 10.57 1.63 6.55
C ILE A 145 9.28 2.28 6.04
N VAL A 146 8.92 2.01 4.80
CA VAL A 146 7.64 2.42 4.22
C VAL A 146 6.89 1.20 3.68
N SER A 147 5.58 1.21 3.81
CA SER A 147 4.69 0.23 3.17
C SER A 147 3.42 0.92 2.73
N VAL A 148 3.07 0.82 1.45
CA VAL A 148 1.93 1.51 0.84
C VAL A 148 1.04 0.52 0.11
N GLY A 149 -0.19 0.27 0.63
CA GLY A 149 -1.17 -0.61 0.00
C GLY A 149 -0.78 -2.09 -0.02
N MET A 150 0.10 -2.52 0.89
CA MET A 150 0.52 -3.93 1.02
C MET A 150 -0.09 -4.60 2.26
N PHE A 151 -0.35 -3.83 3.33
CA PHE A 151 -0.79 -4.37 4.61
C PHE A 151 -2.14 -5.11 4.50
N GLU A 152 -2.98 -4.72 3.54
CA GLU A 152 -4.25 -5.38 3.18
C GLU A 152 -4.06 -6.85 2.74
N HIS A 153 -2.85 -7.21 2.29
CA HIS A 153 -2.50 -8.56 1.86
C HIS A 153 -1.82 -9.40 2.96
N VAL A 154 -1.58 -8.82 4.15
CA VAL A 154 -0.93 -9.55 5.26
C VAL A 154 -1.85 -10.58 5.88
N GLY A 155 -3.13 -10.24 6.08
CA GLY A 155 -4.09 -11.08 6.79
C GLY A 155 -4.00 -10.97 8.31
N THR A 156 -5.14 -11.01 9.00
CA THR A 156 -5.25 -10.72 10.44
C THR A 156 -4.43 -11.65 11.34
N ALA A 157 -4.25 -12.91 10.93
CA ALA A 157 -3.44 -13.89 11.65
C ALA A 157 -1.96 -13.52 11.70
N HIS A 158 -1.46 -12.76 10.69
CA HIS A 158 -0.06 -12.40 10.51
C HIS A 158 0.26 -10.94 10.90
N TYR A 159 -0.71 -10.16 11.39
CA TYR A 159 -0.47 -8.76 11.78
C TYR A 159 0.59 -8.62 12.87
N GLN A 160 0.60 -9.53 13.86
CA GLN A 160 1.63 -9.51 14.90
C GLN A 160 3.02 -9.80 14.34
N GLU A 161 3.13 -10.79 13.45
CA GLU A 161 4.37 -11.13 12.75
C GLU A 161 4.88 -9.93 11.93
N PHE A 162 3.98 -9.24 11.21
CA PHE A 162 4.33 -8.05 10.43
C PHE A 162 4.92 -6.94 11.30
N PHE A 163 4.25 -6.55 12.39
CA PHE A 163 4.76 -5.47 13.25
C PHE A 163 6.01 -5.88 14.04
N ASN A 164 6.14 -7.13 14.45
CA ASN A 164 7.38 -7.65 15.03
C ASN A 164 8.52 -7.55 14.01
N LYS A 165 8.26 -7.92 12.74
CA LYS A 165 9.26 -7.81 11.68
C LYS A 165 9.66 -6.35 11.40
N VAL A 166 8.71 -5.43 11.36
CA VAL A 166 9.00 -3.98 11.25
C VAL A 166 9.87 -3.52 12.41
N TYR A 167 9.55 -3.92 13.64
CA TYR A 167 10.38 -3.63 14.81
C TYR A 167 11.79 -4.18 14.65
N ASP A 168 11.93 -5.44 14.25
CA ASP A 168 13.23 -6.08 14.09
C ASP A 168 14.08 -5.43 13.01
N LEU A 169 13.48 -5.00 11.90
CA LEU A 169 14.18 -4.38 10.78
C LEU A 169 14.52 -2.90 11.01
N LEU A 170 13.87 -2.19 11.94
CA LEU A 170 14.21 -0.80 12.25
C LEU A 170 15.49 -0.69 13.09
N ASN A 171 16.31 0.30 12.81
CA ASN A 171 17.32 0.82 13.72
C ASN A 171 16.67 1.45 14.97
N ASP A 172 17.42 1.69 16.04
CA ASP A 172 16.86 2.20 17.32
C ASP A 172 16.24 3.59 17.18
N SER A 173 16.78 4.44 16.30
CA SER A 173 16.20 5.74 15.91
C SER A 173 15.37 5.66 14.62
N GLY A 174 14.89 4.47 14.28
CA GLY A 174 14.16 4.25 13.02
C GLY A 174 12.71 4.71 13.09
N VAL A 175 12.20 5.12 11.93
CA VAL A 175 10.80 5.51 11.73
C VAL A 175 10.19 4.66 10.62
N ALA A 176 8.99 4.12 10.85
CA ALA A 176 8.21 3.43 9.82
C ALA A 176 6.91 4.18 9.53
N LEU A 177 6.44 4.08 8.29
CA LEU A 177 5.14 4.54 7.86
C LEU A 177 4.38 3.43 7.16
N ILE A 178 3.20 3.12 7.67
CA ILE A 178 2.27 2.17 7.06
C ILE A 178 1.06 2.93 6.52
N HIS A 179 0.89 2.90 5.20
CA HIS A 179 -0.24 3.48 4.49
C HIS A 179 -1.13 2.34 4.01
N THR A 180 -2.33 2.22 4.56
CA THR A 180 -3.24 1.09 4.29
C THR A 180 -4.68 1.54 4.25
N ILE A 181 -5.50 0.88 3.43
CA ILE A 181 -6.95 0.98 3.56
C ILE A 181 -7.34 0.45 4.94
N GLY A 182 -8.34 1.06 5.55
CA GLY A 182 -8.90 0.64 6.81
C GLY A 182 -10.34 1.03 6.95
N ARG A 183 -10.94 0.67 8.09
CA ARG A 183 -12.33 1.01 8.42
C ARG A 183 -12.42 1.72 9.77
N LEU A 184 -13.39 2.64 9.89
CA LEU A 184 -13.63 3.40 11.13
C LEU A 184 -14.53 2.63 12.13
N ASN A 185 -15.23 1.61 11.67
CA ASN A 185 -16.07 0.75 12.50
C ASN A 185 -15.29 -0.48 13.01
N GLU A 186 -16.01 -1.35 13.73
CA GLU A 186 -15.49 -2.64 14.20
C GLU A 186 -14.97 -3.56 13.08
N PRO A 187 -14.17 -4.58 13.40
CA PRO A 187 -13.73 -5.59 12.46
C PRO A 187 -14.88 -6.23 11.69
N GLY A 188 -14.68 -6.46 10.40
CA GLY A 188 -15.68 -7.03 9.51
C GLY A 188 -15.08 -8.01 8.52
N ASN A 189 -15.89 -8.50 7.60
CA ASN A 189 -15.46 -9.43 6.56
C ASN A 189 -15.15 -8.68 5.26
N THR A 190 -14.31 -9.28 4.42
CA THR A 190 -14.10 -8.83 3.05
C THR A 190 -15.34 -9.15 2.22
N ASP A 191 -15.74 -8.24 1.34
CA ASP A 191 -16.82 -8.48 0.39
C ASP A 191 -16.51 -9.72 -0.47
N PRO A 192 -17.44 -10.72 -0.57
CA PRO A 192 -17.17 -11.97 -1.29
C PRO A 192 -16.89 -11.78 -2.78
N TRP A 193 -17.44 -10.72 -3.41
CA TRP A 193 -17.20 -10.44 -4.81
C TRP A 193 -15.79 -9.86 -5.01
N ILE A 194 -15.36 -8.93 -4.14
CA ILE A 194 -14.00 -8.38 -4.11
C ILE A 194 -12.97 -9.48 -3.86
N ASP A 195 -13.21 -10.34 -2.87
CA ASP A 195 -12.32 -11.47 -2.56
C ASP A 195 -12.18 -12.43 -3.74
N LYS A 196 -13.30 -12.72 -4.44
CA LYS A 196 -13.29 -13.68 -5.55
C LYS A 196 -12.65 -13.14 -6.83
N TYR A 197 -12.93 -11.88 -7.19
CA TYR A 197 -12.64 -11.37 -8.54
C TYR A 197 -11.53 -10.34 -8.59
N ILE A 198 -11.22 -9.65 -7.48
CA ILE A 198 -10.28 -8.53 -7.49
C ILE A 198 -9.08 -8.80 -6.56
N PHE A 199 -9.30 -8.99 -5.26
CA PHE A 199 -8.23 -9.12 -4.26
C PHE A 199 -8.38 -10.40 -3.43
N PRO A 200 -8.06 -11.59 -3.98
CA PRO A 200 -8.15 -12.83 -3.22
C PRO A 200 -7.32 -12.80 -1.94
N GLY A 201 -7.98 -13.09 -0.81
CA GLY A 201 -7.37 -13.05 0.52
C GLY A 201 -7.06 -11.66 1.06
N GLY A 202 -7.50 -10.60 0.40
CA GLY A 202 -7.40 -9.22 0.88
C GLY A 202 -8.31 -8.98 2.09
N TYR A 203 -7.85 -8.16 3.04
CA TYR A 203 -8.63 -7.79 4.21
C TYR A 203 -8.41 -6.32 4.58
N ILE A 204 -9.50 -5.61 4.85
CA ILE A 204 -9.46 -4.21 5.26
C ILE A 204 -9.56 -4.15 6.79
N PRO A 205 -8.46 -3.79 7.50
CA PRO A 205 -8.41 -3.80 8.95
C PRO A 205 -9.23 -2.67 9.58
N ALA A 206 -9.80 -2.93 10.75
CA ALA A 206 -10.18 -1.87 11.67
C ALA A 206 -8.94 -1.31 12.36
N LEU A 207 -8.98 -0.02 12.72
CA LEU A 207 -7.85 0.62 13.42
C LEU A 207 -7.53 -0.09 14.74
N SER A 208 -8.55 -0.57 15.46
CA SER A 208 -8.40 -1.31 16.71
C SER A 208 -7.61 -2.62 16.56
N GLU A 209 -7.79 -3.34 15.45
CA GLU A 209 -7.01 -4.56 15.17
C GLU A 209 -5.54 -4.23 14.97
N THR A 210 -5.26 -3.14 14.26
CA THR A 210 -3.91 -2.71 13.91
C THR A 210 -3.16 -2.18 15.13
N VAL A 211 -3.75 -1.23 15.87
CA VAL A 211 -3.14 -0.60 17.05
C VAL A 211 -2.81 -1.64 18.12
N SER A 212 -3.73 -2.59 18.37
CA SER A 212 -3.49 -3.67 19.34
C SER A 212 -2.24 -4.53 19.01
N ARG A 213 -1.87 -4.65 17.73
CA ARG A 213 -0.68 -5.41 17.31
C ARG A 213 0.58 -4.54 17.35
N VAL A 214 0.46 -3.25 17.03
CA VAL A 214 1.54 -2.28 17.21
C VAL A 214 1.99 -2.24 18.68
N GLU A 215 1.05 -2.10 19.61
CA GLU A 215 1.34 -2.09 21.07
C GLU A 215 2.14 -3.32 21.52
N LYS A 216 1.76 -4.51 21.03
CA LYS A 216 2.42 -5.78 21.40
C LYS A 216 3.78 -5.99 20.72
N SER A 217 4.10 -5.24 19.67
CA SER A 217 5.39 -5.34 18.97
C SER A 217 6.51 -4.52 19.64
N GLY A 218 6.17 -3.64 20.58
CA GLY A 218 7.11 -2.68 21.18
C GLY A 218 7.33 -1.41 20.36
N LEU A 219 6.65 -1.25 19.21
CA LEU A 219 6.64 -0.01 18.44
C LEU A 219 5.75 1.04 19.13
N SER A 220 6.19 2.29 19.09
CA SER A 220 5.39 3.45 19.48
C SER A 220 4.60 3.96 18.29
N LEU A 221 3.28 4.06 18.38
CA LEU A 221 2.43 4.75 17.42
C LEU A 221 2.55 6.26 17.68
N THR A 222 3.26 6.98 16.82
CA THR A 222 3.58 8.40 17.02
C THR A 222 2.60 9.33 16.31
N ASP A 223 1.97 8.88 15.22
CA ASP A 223 0.92 9.63 14.51
C ASP A 223 -0.01 8.68 13.75
N VAL A 224 -1.29 9.07 13.65
CA VAL A 224 -2.27 8.46 12.74
C VAL A 224 -2.98 9.56 12.00
N GLN A 225 -2.82 9.61 10.69
CA GLN A 225 -3.64 10.46 9.83
C GLN A 225 -4.68 9.62 9.11
N VAL A 226 -5.94 10.06 9.17
CA VAL A 226 -7.05 9.42 8.46
C VAL A 226 -7.34 10.19 7.18
N LEU A 227 -7.10 9.57 6.03
CA LEU A 227 -7.41 10.11 4.71
C LEU A 227 -8.83 9.65 4.33
N ARG A 228 -9.82 10.47 4.66
CA ARG A 228 -11.25 10.12 4.53
C ARG A 228 -11.69 9.92 3.08
N PHE A 229 -11.78 11.00 2.32
CA PHE A 229 -12.32 11.01 0.96
C PHE A 229 -11.27 10.99 -0.15
N HIS A 230 -9.99 11.00 0.19
CA HIS A 230 -8.91 11.02 -0.79
C HIS A 230 -8.95 9.79 -1.71
N TYR A 231 -9.35 8.63 -1.19
CA TYR A 231 -9.41 7.43 -2.04
C TYR A 231 -10.66 7.43 -2.93
N ALA A 232 -11.79 7.95 -2.47
CA ALA A 232 -12.96 8.15 -3.33
C ALA A 232 -12.59 9.03 -4.54
N GLU A 233 -11.89 10.14 -4.29
CA GLU A 233 -11.45 11.05 -5.34
C GLU A 233 -10.38 10.42 -6.25
N THR A 234 -9.50 9.58 -5.72
CA THR A 234 -8.53 8.80 -6.51
C THR A 234 -9.23 7.82 -7.45
N LEU A 235 -10.17 7.02 -6.91
CA LEU A 235 -10.96 6.03 -7.66
C LEU A 235 -11.80 6.68 -8.74
N LYS A 236 -12.38 7.84 -8.46
CA LYS A 236 -13.13 8.65 -9.44
C LYS A 236 -12.26 9.04 -10.63
N ARG A 237 -11.00 9.49 -10.40
CA ARG A 237 -10.07 9.82 -11.47
C ARG A 237 -9.60 8.59 -12.22
N TRP A 238 -9.32 7.48 -11.55
CA TRP A 238 -9.01 6.21 -12.20
C TRP A 238 -10.16 5.78 -13.11
N ARG A 239 -11.40 5.93 -12.67
CA ARG A 239 -12.59 5.59 -13.45
C ARG A 239 -12.74 6.48 -14.68
N TYR A 240 -12.49 7.79 -14.57
CA TYR A 240 -12.48 8.69 -15.73
C TYR A 240 -11.41 8.27 -16.74
N ASN A 241 -10.17 8.06 -16.31
CA ASN A 241 -9.10 7.61 -17.19
C ASN A 241 -9.43 6.26 -17.86
N PHE A 242 -10.05 5.35 -17.11
CA PHE A 242 -10.50 4.06 -17.63
C PHE A 242 -11.53 4.23 -18.76
N TYR A 243 -12.52 5.10 -18.59
CA TYR A 243 -13.51 5.39 -19.61
C TYR A 243 -12.93 6.12 -20.82
N ASP A 244 -12.03 7.05 -20.62
CA ASP A 244 -11.34 7.76 -21.70
C ASP A 244 -10.51 6.81 -22.57
N ASN A 245 -10.13 5.65 -22.02
CA ASN A 245 -9.36 4.62 -22.73
C ASN A 245 -10.14 3.32 -22.94
N ILE A 246 -11.48 3.31 -22.80
CA ILE A 246 -12.30 2.09 -22.78
C ILE A 246 -12.13 1.23 -24.06
N ASP A 247 -11.96 1.84 -25.21
CA ASP A 247 -11.79 1.11 -26.48
C ASP A 247 -10.45 0.37 -26.50
N LYS A 248 -9.37 0.98 -25.98
CA LYS A 248 -8.07 0.30 -25.83
C LYS A 248 -8.14 -0.84 -24.82
N VAL A 249 -8.95 -0.70 -23.76
CA VAL A 249 -9.17 -1.79 -22.79
C VAL A 249 -9.89 -2.95 -23.46
N LYS A 250 -10.89 -2.69 -24.34
CA LYS A 250 -11.60 -3.71 -25.11
C LYS A 250 -10.70 -4.44 -26.12
N GLU A 251 -9.64 -3.81 -26.61
CA GLU A 251 -8.63 -4.46 -27.45
C GLU A 251 -7.77 -5.47 -26.68
N ILE A 252 -7.57 -5.24 -25.38
CA ILE A 252 -6.77 -6.13 -24.50
C ILE A 252 -7.65 -7.23 -23.90
N TYR A 253 -8.90 -6.89 -23.55
CA TYR A 253 -9.88 -7.74 -22.88
C TYR A 253 -11.22 -7.69 -23.62
N ASP A 254 -12.26 -8.27 -23.02
CA ASP A 254 -13.62 -8.25 -23.55
C ASP A 254 -14.53 -7.24 -22.81
N GLU A 255 -15.75 -7.05 -23.31
CA GLU A 255 -16.75 -6.19 -22.67
C GLU A 255 -17.15 -6.67 -21.25
N LYS A 256 -17.09 -7.97 -21.00
CA LYS A 256 -17.40 -8.53 -19.68
C LYS A 256 -16.38 -8.08 -18.66
N PHE A 257 -15.10 -8.09 -19.04
CA PHE A 257 -14.02 -7.54 -18.21
C PHE A 257 -14.21 -6.03 -17.95
N CYS A 258 -14.54 -5.27 -19.01
CA CYS A 258 -14.78 -3.83 -18.86
C CYS A 258 -15.89 -3.52 -17.85
N ARG A 259 -17.02 -4.25 -17.90
CA ARG A 259 -18.10 -4.11 -16.92
C ARG A 259 -17.69 -4.53 -15.51
N MET A 260 -16.91 -5.59 -15.39
CA MET A 260 -16.37 -6.03 -14.08
C MET A 260 -15.44 -4.98 -13.47
N TRP A 261 -14.54 -4.42 -14.27
CA TRP A 261 -13.58 -3.43 -13.82
C TRP A 261 -14.25 -2.10 -13.44
N ASP A 262 -15.21 -1.63 -14.26
CA ASP A 262 -16.03 -0.46 -13.90
C ASP A 262 -16.82 -0.68 -12.61
N PHE A 263 -17.43 -1.86 -12.44
CA PHE A 263 -18.12 -2.20 -11.20
C PHE A 263 -17.18 -2.16 -10.00
N TYR A 264 -15.95 -2.70 -10.13
CA TYR A 264 -14.94 -2.61 -9.10
C TYR A 264 -14.61 -1.16 -8.74
N LEU A 265 -14.28 -0.32 -9.72
CA LEU A 265 -13.90 1.07 -9.48
C LEU A 265 -15.07 1.87 -8.88
N SER A 266 -16.29 1.73 -9.42
CA SER A 266 -17.46 2.47 -8.97
C SER A 266 -17.95 2.03 -7.58
N SER A 267 -18.00 0.72 -7.30
CA SER A 267 -18.41 0.21 -5.99
C SER A 267 -17.38 0.56 -4.91
N SER A 268 -16.09 0.51 -5.25
CA SER A 268 -15.03 0.96 -4.34
C SER A 268 -15.14 2.46 -4.06
N GLN A 269 -15.34 3.31 -5.08
CA GLN A 269 -15.57 4.75 -4.90
C GLN A 269 -16.74 5.00 -3.93
N ALA A 270 -17.90 4.40 -4.18
CA ALA A 270 -19.09 4.53 -3.33
C ALA A 270 -18.82 4.06 -1.89
N SER A 271 -18.01 3.01 -1.71
CA SER A 271 -17.65 2.53 -0.37
C SER A 271 -16.81 3.55 0.42
N PHE A 272 -15.93 4.32 -0.23
CA PHE A 272 -15.18 5.40 0.43
C PHE A 272 -16.00 6.70 0.61
N GLU A 273 -17.04 6.91 -0.19
CA GLU A 273 -17.94 8.07 -0.06
C GLU A 273 -18.99 7.86 1.05
N GLU A 274 -19.62 6.68 1.08
CA GLU A 274 -20.86 6.46 1.81
C GLU A 274 -20.70 5.48 3.00
N SER A 275 -19.57 4.75 3.09
CA SER A 275 -19.38 3.78 4.17
C SER A 275 -18.28 4.23 5.16
N THR A 276 -17.77 3.28 5.93
CA THR A 276 -16.74 3.51 6.94
C THR A 276 -15.32 3.33 6.43
N LEU A 277 -15.13 3.09 5.12
CA LEU A 277 -13.81 2.89 4.54
C LEU A 277 -13.03 4.20 4.46
N VAL A 278 -11.77 4.12 4.85
CA VAL A 278 -10.81 5.22 4.88
C VAL A 278 -9.42 4.69 4.54
N VAL A 279 -8.42 5.56 4.52
CA VAL A 279 -7.02 5.15 4.52
C VAL A 279 -6.34 5.68 5.78
N PHE A 280 -5.55 4.84 6.41
CA PHE A 280 -4.69 5.22 7.53
C PHE A 280 -3.26 5.41 7.05
N GLN A 281 -2.63 6.49 7.48
CA GLN A 281 -1.19 6.64 7.50
C GLN A 281 -0.71 6.59 8.94
N MET A 282 -0.11 5.48 9.35
CA MET A 282 0.38 5.26 10.70
C MET A 282 1.89 5.44 10.73
N GLN A 283 2.36 6.41 11.51
CA GLN A 283 3.77 6.63 11.78
C GLN A 283 4.17 5.89 13.05
N LEU A 284 5.23 5.10 12.94
CA LEU A 284 5.70 4.21 14.00
C LEU A 284 7.19 4.45 14.27
N SER A 285 7.63 4.29 15.50
CA SER A 285 9.05 4.33 15.86
C SER A 285 9.38 3.37 17.00
N LYS A 286 10.65 2.93 17.12
CA LYS A 286 11.10 2.20 18.29
C LYS A 286 11.20 3.09 19.53
N ASN A 287 11.60 4.34 19.32
CA ASN A 287 11.77 5.30 20.38
C ASN A 287 10.88 6.51 20.13
N LYS A 288 9.94 6.77 21.04
CA LYS A 288 9.02 7.91 20.91
C LYS A 288 9.69 9.27 20.80
N LYS A 289 10.96 9.40 21.24
CA LYS A 289 11.74 10.63 21.11
C LYS A 289 12.32 10.87 19.72
N THR A 290 12.25 9.90 18.83
CA THR A 290 12.78 10.01 17.44
C THR A 290 11.95 10.99 16.60
N VAL A 291 10.64 11.03 16.85
CA VAL A 291 9.71 11.88 16.10
C VAL A 291 9.55 13.21 16.83
N PRO A 292 9.58 14.36 16.13
CA PRO A 292 9.35 15.66 16.74
C PRO A 292 7.97 15.76 17.42
N ASP A 293 7.88 16.45 18.56
CA ASP A 293 6.63 16.66 19.30
C ASP A 293 5.59 17.48 18.50
N LEU A 294 6.07 18.41 17.66
CA LEU A 294 5.22 19.26 16.83
C LEU A 294 5.12 18.73 15.41
N ARG A 295 3.93 18.76 14.85
CA ARG A 295 3.64 18.27 13.47
C ARG A 295 4.09 19.20 12.35
N ASN A 296 4.80 20.28 12.64
CA ASN A 296 5.22 21.28 11.63
C ASN A 296 6.06 20.67 10.50
N TYR A 297 6.84 19.61 10.77
CA TYR A 297 7.61 18.89 9.78
C TYR A 297 6.75 18.23 8.69
N MET A 298 5.46 17.98 8.96
CA MET A 298 4.53 17.44 7.97
C MET A 298 3.97 18.52 7.03
N LEU A 299 4.02 19.80 7.44
CA LEU A 299 3.45 20.93 6.70
C LEU A 299 4.48 21.67 5.87
N ALA A 300 5.75 21.59 6.26
CA ALA A 300 6.87 22.33 5.65
C ALA A 300 7.18 21.93 4.20
#